data_77151750b1becdb9fcecfb96c8c758ee
#
_entry.id   77151750b1becdb9fcecfb96c8c758ee
#
_cell.length_a   1.000
_cell.length_b   1.000
_cell.length_c   1.000
_cell.angle_alpha   90.00
_cell.angle_beta   90.00
_cell.angle_gamma   90.00
#
_symmetry.space_group_name_H-M   'P 1'
#
loop_
_entity.id
_entity.type
_entity.pdbx_description
1 polymer ?
#
loop_
_entity_poly.entity_id
_entity_poly.type
_entity_poly.pdbx_seq_one_letter_code
_entity_poly.pdbx_strand_id
1 'polypeptide(L)'
;MPKKKDGGISYELVNQMHEILLDSVRVAEKTHGKIRTTQNWIGSKGCDIDEATFVLPAPEEVYGLLLNLYEYMNNLFIDPFLINVAISHAQFETIHAYNDGNGILRRALIPVQMAVLDETMPILFMFEIIELYKPSYQRNLMELRRGNVTGYIKFFLQCVIDQCSSYI
;
A
#
# COMPACT_ATOMS: atom_id res chain seq x y z
N MET A 1 19.72 -21.71 -2.44
CA MET A 1 18.64 -20.75 -2.76
C MET A 1 17.40 -21.23 -2.05
N PRO A 2 16.78 -20.46 -1.16
CA PRO A 2 15.49 -20.86 -0.61
C PRO A 2 14.46 -20.87 -1.75
N LYS A 3 13.66 -21.92 -1.80
CA LYS A 3 12.60 -22.08 -2.80
C LYS A 3 11.62 -20.91 -2.68
N LYS A 4 11.25 -20.26 -3.81
CA LYS A 4 10.06 -19.42 -3.88
C LYS A 4 8.91 -20.28 -3.35
N LYS A 5 8.29 -19.86 -2.23
CA LYS A 5 7.09 -20.53 -1.74
C LYS A 5 5.96 -20.31 -2.74
N ASP A 6 5.25 -21.38 -3.06
CA ASP A 6 3.93 -21.27 -3.67
C ASP A 6 3.06 -20.47 -2.68
N GLY A 7 2.61 -19.27 -3.05
CA GLY A 7 1.70 -18.46 -2.23
C GLY A 7 2.22 -17.09 -1.80
N GLY A 8 3.21 -16.49 -2.48
CA GLY A 8 3.64 -15.10 -2.25
C GLY A 8 2.58 -14.05 -2.63
N ILE A 9 2.88 -12.78 -2.35
CA ILE A 9 2.06 -11.66 -2.82
C ILE A 9 2.10 -11.63 -4.34
N SER A 10 0.95 -11.70 -5.00
CA SER A 10 0.83 -11.71 -6.45
C SER A 10 -0.24 -10.73 -6.93
N TYR A 11 -0.20 -10.44 -8.24
CA TYR A 11 -1.19 -9.59 -8.89
C TYR A 11 -2.61 -10.16 -8.72
N GLU A 12 -2.77 -11.47 -8.88
CA GLU A 12 -4.04 -12.17 -8.74
C GLU A 12 -4.57 -12.09 -7.32
N LEU A 13 -3.71 -12.33 -6.32
CA LEU A 13 -4.08 -12.24 -4.90
C LEU A 13 -4.58 -10.83 -4.57
N VAL A 14 -3.82 -9.80 -4.97
CA VAL A 14 -4.16 -8.42 -4.64
C VAL A 14 -5.44 -7.96 -5.33
N ASN A 15 -5.68 -8.37 -6.59
CA ASN A 15 -6.94 -8.09 -7.28
C ASN A 15 -8.13 -8.79 -6.63
N GLN A 16 -7.98 -10.05 -6.20
CA GLN A 16 -9.03 -10.76 -5.46
C GLN A 16 -9.33 -10.09 -4.12
N MET A 17 -8.29 -9.65 -3.40
CA MET A 17 -8.49 -8.87 -2.17
C MET A 17 -9.26 -7.58 -2.43
N HIS A 18 -8.92 -6.85 -3.49
CA HIS A 18 -9.62 -5.62 -3.88
C HIS A 18 -11.10 -5.88 -4.21
N GLU A 19 -11.39 -6.94 -4.96
CA GLU A 19 -12.74 -7.36 -5.30
C GLU A 19 -13.55 -7.66 -4.04
N ILE A 20 -13.05 -8.52 -3.15
CA ILE A 20 -13.72 -8.90 -1.91
C ILE A 20 -13.94 -7.69 -0.98
N LEU A 21 -12.94 -6.82 -0.84
CA LEU A 21 -13.04 -5.65 0.04
C LEU A 21 -14.07 -4.62 -0.46
N LEU A 22 -14.22 -4.45 -1.75
CA LEU A 22 -15.18 -3.52 -2.33
C LEU A 22 -16.60 -4.10 -2.46
N ASP A 23 -16.72 -5.40 -2.60
CA ASP A 23 -18.03 -6.09 -2.65
C ASP A 23 -18.81 -5.90 -1.34
N SER A 24 -18.07 -5.78 -0.23
CA SER A 24 -18.65 -5.49 1.10
C SER A 24 -19.13 -4.03 1.26
N VAL A 25 -18.65 -3.11 0.43
CA VAL A 25 -19.01 -1.70 0.43
C VAL A 25 -19.86 -1.43 -0.81
N ARG A 26 -21.17 -1.30 -0.65
CA ARG A 26 -22.16 -1.10 -1.73
C ARG A 26 -21.83 0.09 -2.64
N VAL A 27 -20.91 -0.09 -3.58
CA VAL A 27 -20.59 0.88 -4.62
C VAL A 27 -20.84 0.22 -5.99
N ALA A 28 -22.06 0.35 -6.48
CA ALA A 28 -22.63 -0.43 -7.58
C ALA A 28 -22.02 -0.19 -8.98
N GLU A 29 -21.00 0.67 -9.15
CA GLU A 29 -20.51 1.06 -10.47
C GLU A 29 -18.98 1.01 -10.63
N LYS A 30 -18.23 0.43 -9.70
CA LYS A 30 -16.76 0.47 -9.75
C LYS A 30 -16.19 -0.86 -10.23
N THR A 31 -15.13 -0.76 -11.03
CA THR A 31 -14.39 -1.89 -11.63
C THR A 31 -13.61 -2.66 -10.56
N HIS A 32 -14.32 -3.49 -9.79
CA HIS A 32 -13.74 -4.33 -8.75
C HIS A 32 -12.64 -5.24 -9.34
N GLY A 33 -11.51 -5.34 -8.66
CA GLY A 33 -10.39 -6.19 -9.09
C GLY A 33 -9.65 -5.73 -10.34
N LYS A 34 -9.97 -4.56 -10.92
CA LYS A 34 -9.32 -4.08 -12.16
C LYS A 34 -8.52 -2.81 -11.89
N ILE A 35 -7.27 -2.80 -12.35
CA ILE A 35 -6.44 -1.60 -12.32
C ILE A 35 -7.02 -0.50 -13.23
N ARG A 36 -6.73 0.76 -12.87
CA ARG A 36 -7.19 1.93 -13.63
C ARG A 36 -6.58 1.97 -15.03
N THR A 37 -7.35 2.48 -15.97
CA THR A 37 -6.95 2.71 -17.36
C THR A 37 -6.93 4.20 -17.71
N THR A 38 -7.22 5.06 -16.74
CA THR A 38 -7.24 6.51 -16.90
C THR A 38 -6.22 7.17 -15.99
N GLN A 39 -5.72 8.34 -16.41
CA GLN A 39 -4.86 9.17 -15.57
C GLN A 39 -5.65 9.64 -14.33
N ASN A 40 -4.98 9.58 -13.17
CA ASN A 40 -5.56 10.04 -11.92
C ASN A 40 -4.51 10.86 -11.14
N TRP A 41 -4.95 11.64 -10.16
CA TRP A 41 -4.10 12.49 -9.34
C TRP A 41 -4.67 12.65 -7.92
N ILE A 42 -3.84 13.11 -7.01
CA ILE A 42 -4.19 13.42 -5.63
C ILE A 42 -4.14 14.93 -5.46
N GLY A 43 -5.21 15.51 -4.94
CA GLY A 43 -5.32 16.94 -4.72
C GLY A 43 -6.57 17.31 -3.96
N SER A 44 -6.90 18.61 -3.92
CA SER A 44 -8.14 19.10 -3.34
C SER A 44 -9.35 18.57 -4.11
N LYS A 45 -10.48 18.43 -3.41
CA LYS A 45 -11.69 17.93 -4.07
C LYS A 45 -12.09 18.81 -5.25
N GLY A 46 -12.12 18.21 -6.46
CA GLY A 46 -12.52 18.88 -7.69
C GLY A 46 -11.42 19.69 -8.39
N CYS A 47 -10.16 19.57 -7.93
CA CYS A 47 -9.03 20.20 -8.63
C CYS A 47 -8.72 19.50 -9.94
N ASP A 48 -8.20 20.25 -10.90
CA ASP A 48 -7.63 19.72 -12.15
C ASP A 48 -6.23 19.15 -11.93
N ILE A 49 -5.73 18.42 -12.92
CA ILE A 49 -4.40 17.79 -12.87
C ILE A 49 -3.27 18.80 -12.67
N ASP A 50 -3.41 19.99 -13.21
CA ASP A 50 -2.43 21.08 -13.09
C ASP A 50 -2.36 21.64 -11.67
N GLU A 51 -3.40 21.45 -10.87
CA GLU A 51 -3.49 21.83 -9.46
C GLU A 51 -3.21 20.66 -8.51
N ALA A 52 -2.83 19.49 -9.04
CA ALA A 52 -2.64 18.29 -8.27
C ALA A 52 -1.48 18.43 -7.28
N THR A 53 -1.69 17.93 -6.05
CA THR A 53 -0.61 17.78 -5.07
C THR A 53 0.38 16.71 -5.50
N PHE A 54 -0.12 15.66 -6.19
CA PHE A 54 0.69 14.59 -6.73
C PHE A 54 -0.01 13.96 -7.94
N VAL A 55 0.68 13.93 -9.08
CA VAL A 55 0.23 13.22 -10.28
C VAL A 55 0.70 11.77 -10.20
N LEU A 56 -0.23 10.84 -10.31
CA LEU A 56 0.05 9.41 -10.24
C LEU A 56 0.78 8.92 -11.50
N PRO A 57 1.46 7.77 -11.47
CA PRO A 57 2.06 7.15 -12.65
C PRO A 57 1.07 7.02 -13.80
N ALA A 58 1.56 7.04 -15.03
CA ALA A 58 0.72 6.84 -16.20
C ALA A 58 0.02 5.47 -16.18
N PRO A 59 -1.23 5.36 -16.64
CA PRO A 59 -2.00 4.10 -16.56
C PRO A 59 -1.29 2.90 -17.17
N GLU A 60 -0.59 3.08 -18.27
CA GLU A 60 0.20 2.06 -18.98
C GLU A 60 1.38 1.52 -18.15
N GLU A 61 1.88 2.29 -17.18
CA GLU A 61 2.98 1.89 -16.31
C GLU A 61 2.52 1.08 -15.09
N VAL A 62 1.24 1.22 -14.70
CA VAL A 62 0.71 0.70 -13.42
C VAL A 62 0.96 -0.81 -13.28
N TYR A 63 0.69 -1.59 -14.32
CA TYR A 63 0.88 -3.04 -14.28
C TYR A 63 2.34 -3.42 -14.03
N GLY A 64 3.28 -2.81 -14.77
CA GLY A 64 4.71 -3.06 -14.60
C GLY A 64 5.23 -2.65 -13.21
N LEU A 65 4.77 -1.50 -12.72
CA LEU A 65 5.11 -1.02 -11.36
C LEU A 65 4.59 -1.95 -10.27
N LEU A 66 3.38 -2.50 -10.42
CA LEU A 66 2.85 -3.49 -9.48
C LEU A 66 3.66 -4.79 -9.49
N LEU A 67 4.04 -5.30 -10.66
CA LEU A 67 4.87 -6.51 -10.73
C LEU A 67 6.22 -6.32 -10.02
N ASN A 68 6.89 -5.19 -10.26
CA ASN A 68 8.14 -4.84 -9.57
C ASN A 68 7.93 -4.72 -8.05
N LEU A 69 6.82 -4.11 -7.62
CA LEU A 69 6.51 -4.01 -6.20
C LEU A 69 6.29 -5.39 -5.57
N TYR A 70 5.54 -6.29 -6.23
CA TYR A 70 5.30 -7.63 -5.69
C TYR A 70 6.59 -8.48 -5.66
N GLU A 71 7.48 -8.31 -6.62
CA GLU A 71 8.81 -8.91 -6.57
C GLU A 71 9.61 -8.42 -5.35
N TYR A 72 9.62 -7.10 -5.10
CA TYR A 72 10.24 -6.52 -3.91
C TYR A 72 9.61 -7.04 -2.61
N MET A 73 8.27 -7.04 -2.51
CA MET A 73 7.53 -7.54 -1.34
C MET A 73 7.91 -8.98 -0.99
N ASN A 74 8.08 -9.83 -2.00
CA ASN A 74 8.41 -11.25 -1.81
C ASN A 74 9.91 -11.50 -1.58
N ASN A 75 10.76 -10.49 -1.68
CA ASN A 75 12.21 -10.63 -1.51
C ASN A 75 12.66 -10.09 -0.15
N LEU A 76 12.64 -10.95 0.87
CA LEU A 76 13.02 -10.61 2.25
C LEU A 76 14.54 -10.47 2.46
N PHE A 77 15.36 -10.63 1.41
CA PHE A 77 16.81 -10.49 1.51
C PHE A 77 17.32 -9.09 1.18
N ILE A 78 16.47 -8.23 0.62
CA ILE A 78 16.86 -6.86 0.24
C ILE A 78 16.92 -5.97 1.48
N ASP A 79 15.87 -6.01 2.31
CA ASP A 79 15.72 -5.17 3.49
C ASP A 79 15.21 -5.98 4.69
N PRO A 80 15.46 -5.53 5.93
CA PRO A 80 14.77 -6.05 7.10
C PRO A 80 13.26 -6.02 6.95
N PHE A 81 12.57 -7.05 7.42
CA PHE A 81 11.16 -7.30 7.15
C PHE A 81 10.24 -6.07 7.35
N LEU A 82 10.32 -5.38 8.50
CA LEU A 82 9.47 -4.19 8.75
C LEU A 82 9.83 -3.00 7.84
N ILE A 83 11.07 -2.91 7.37
CA ILE A 83 11.46 -1.90 6.38
C ILE A 83 10.87 -2.24 5.02
N ASN A 84 10.93 -3.52 4.62
CA ASN A 84 10.26 -4.00 3.41
C ASN A 84 8.76 -3.70 3.45
N VAL A 85 8.07 -3.97 4.55
CA VAL A 85 6.64 -3.64 4.72
C VAL A 85 6.40 -2.13 4.60
N ALA A 86 7.21 -1.29 5.24
CA ALA A 86 7.08 0.17 5.19
C ALA A 86 7.21 0.71 3.76
N ILE A 87 8.25 0.28 3.04
CA ILE A 87 8.50 0.69 1.65
C ILE A 87 7.39 0.18 0.74
N SER A 88 7.00 -1.08 0.89
CA SER A 88 5.91 -1.69 0.11
C SER A 88 4.59 -0.92 0.26
N HIS A 89 4.25 -0.56 1.50
CA HIS A 89 3.05 0.23 1.80
C HIS A 89 3.08 1.60 1.11
N ALA A 90 4.21 2.31 1.18
CA ALA A 90 4.37 3.62 0.55
C ALA A 90 4.35 3.54 -0.98
N GLN A 91 4.99 2.54 -1.56
CA GLN A 91 5.02 2.34 -3.01
C GLN A 91 3.64 1.96 -3.55
N PHE A 92 2.91 1.07 -2.87
CA PHE A 92 1.55 0.73 -3.25
C PHE A 92 0.64 1.96 -3.27
N GLU A 93 0.74 2.84 -2.27
CA GLU A 93 -0.01 4.10 -2.23
C GLU A 93 0.45 5.10 -3.30
N THR A 94 1.72 5.06 -3.69
CA THR A 94 2.26 5.93 -4.73
C THR A 94 1.83 5.49 -6.13
N ILE A 95 1.78 4.18 -6.39
CA ILE A 95 1.26 3.61 -7.65
C ILE A 95 -0.24 3.89 -7.79
N HIS A 96 -0.99 3.76 -6.69
CA HIS A 96 -2.43 4.04 -6.62
C HIS A 96 -3.21 3.37 -7.75
N ALA A 97 -3.11 2.05 -7.80
CA ALA A 97 -3.42 1.24 -8.98
C ALA A 97 -4.91 1.19 -9.35
N TYR A 98 -5.83 1.48 -8.44
CA TYR A 98 -7.27 1.34 -8.65
C TYR A 98 -7.97 2.70 -8.64
N ASN A 99 -9.14 2.77 -9.27
CA ASN A 99 -9.94 3.99 -9.26
C ASN A 99 -10.51 4.33 -7.88
N ASP A 100 -10.71 3.29 -7.04
CA ASP A 100 -11.15 3.42 -5.64
C ASP A 100 -10.59 2.29 -4.80
N GLY A 101 -10.75 2.34 -3.46
CA GLY A 101 -10.37 1.26 -2.57
C GLY A 101 -8.86 1.13 -2.26
N ASN A 102 -8.00 1.91 -2.90
CA ASN A 102 -6.55 1.85 -2.64
C ASN A 102 -6.21 2.01 -1.16
N GLY A 103 -6.88 2.95 -0.48
CA GLY A 103 -6.66 3.22 0.94
C GLY A 103 -7.03 2.04 1.85
N ILE A 104 -8.08 1.28 1.54
CA ILE A 104 -8.48 0.09 2.29
C ILE A 104 -7.50 -1.03 1.99
N LEU A 105 -7.23 -1.28 0.71
CA LEU A 105 -6.38 -2.37 0.25
C LEU A 105 -4.93 -2.25 0.76
N ARG A 106 -4.31 -1.06 0.70
CA ARG A 106 -2.94 -0.85 1.21
C ARG A 106 -2.79 -1.18 2.69
N ARG A 107 -3.84 -0.90 3.50
CA ARG A 107 -3.82 -1.22 4.93
C ARG A 107 -4.04 -2.71 5.17
N ALA A 108 -4.86 -3.36 4.35
CA ALA A 108 -5.07 -4.80 4.39
C ALA A 108 -3.82 -5.58 3.93
N LEU A 109 -3.00 -5.02 3.04
CA LEU A 109 -1.76 -5.64 2.58
C LEU A 109 -0.72 -5.79 3.69
N ILE A 110 -0.68 -4.91 4.71
CA ILE A 110 0.28 -5.02 5.82
C ILE A 110 0.15 -6.38 6.55
N PRO A 111 -1.00 -6.72 7.16
CA PRO A 111 -1.15 -8.00 7.84
C PRO A 111 -1.06 -9.20 6.89
N VAL A 112 -1.50 -9.06 5.63
CA VAL A 112 -1.37 -10.13 4.64
C VAL A 112 0.09 -10.38 4.28
N GLN A 113 0.89 -9.35 4.08
CA GLN A 113 2.32 -9.48 3.83
C GLN A 113 3.02 -10.18 4.99
N MET A 114 2.67 -9.83 6.24
CA MET A 114 3.20 -10.50 7.42
C MET A 114 2.82 -11.98 7.46
N ALA A 115 1.55 -12.31 7.24
CA ALA A 115 1.08 -13.69 7.26
C ALA A 115 1.70 -14.57 6.17
N VAL A 116 1.82 -14.05 4.96
CA VAL A 116 2.31 -14.79 3.80
C VAL A 116 3.83 -14.98 3.84
N LEU A 117 4.58 -13.97 4.31
CA LEU A 117 6.04 -13.97 4.21
C LEU A 117 6.73 -14.47 5.48
N ASP A 118 6.16 -14.22 6.65
CA ASP A 118 6.73 -14.59 7.95
C ASP A 118 6.00 -15.77 8.60
N GLU A 119 4.99 -16.35 7.94
CA GLU A 119 4.16 -17.45 8.45
C GLU A 119 3.52 -17.16 9.81
N THR A 120 3.40 -15.90 10.16
CA THR A 120 2.78 -15.43 11.40
C THR A 120 1.29 -15.18 11.22
N MET A 121 0.55 -15.15 12.31
CA MET A 121 -0.83 -14.67 12.27
C MET A 121 -0.86 -13.19 11.87
N PRO A 122 -1.83 -12.77 11.06
CA PRO A 122 -1.98 -11.37 10.66
C PRO A 122 -2.52 -10.53 11.84
N ILE A 123 -1.65 -10.23 12.79
CA ILE A 123 -2.01 -9.55 14.05
C ILE A 123 -1.81 -8.03 14.03
N LEU A 124 -1.00 -7.51 13.10
CA LEU A 124 -0.69 -6.09 13.06
C LEU A 124 -1.62 -5.34 12.10
N PHE A 125 -2.69 -4.80 12.65
CA PHE A 125 -3.65 -3.98 11.91
C PHE A 125 -3.35 -2.49 12.13
N MET A 126 -2.74 -1.84 11.14
CA MET A 126 -2.28 -0.44 11.20
C MET A 126 -3.39 0.58 10.87
N PHE A 127 -4.66 0.14 10.79
CA PHE A 127 -5.74 1.00 10.34
C PHE A 127 -5.97 2.20 11.27
N GLU A 128 -6.13 1.93 12.56
CA GLU A 128 -6.46 2.95 13.57
C GLU A 128 -5.32 3.95 13.74
N ILE A 129 -4.09 3.46 13.85
CA ILE A 129 -2.93 4.31 14.07
C ILE A 129 -2.61 5.21 12.87
N ILE A 130 -2.78 4.71 11.64
CA ILE A 130 -2.59 5.51 10.42
C ILE A 130 -3.68 6.59 10.32
N GLU A 131 -4.92 6.30 10.68
CA GLU A 131 -6.00 7.29 10.69
C GLU A 131 -5.80 8.33 11.80
N LEU A 132 -5.36 7.91 12.98
CA LEU A 132 -5.02 8.81 14.09
C LEU A 132 -3.91 9.80 13.68
N TYR A 133 -2.88 9.33 12.98
CA TYR A 133 -1.76 10.14 12.53
C TYR A 133 -1.89 10.60 11.07
N LYS A 134 -3.07 10.64 10.51
CA LYS A 134 -3.33 10.91 9.08
C LYS A 134 -2.59 12.13 8.51
N PRO A 135 -2.59 13.34 9.16
CA PRO A 135 -1.86 14.48 8.63
C PRO A 135 -0.34 14.24 8.57
N SER A 136 0.22 13.58 9.60
CA SER A 136 1.63 13.21 9.64
C SER A 136 1.97 12.12 8.62
N TYR A 137 1.10 11.14 8.44
CA TYR A 137 1.22 10.10 7.42
C TYR A 137 1.29 10.72 6.01
N GLN A 138 0.34 11.59 5.67
CA GLN A 138 0.31 12.24 4.36
C GLN A 138 1.57 13.08 4.10
N ARG A 139 2.02 13.85 5.09
CA ARG A 139 3.25 14.63 5.00
C ARG A 139 4.48 13.75 4.78
N ASN A 140 4.65 12.69 5.58
CA ASN A 140 5.80 11.78 5.45
C ASN A 140 5.79 11.01 4.13
N LEU A 141 4.61 10.64 3.62
CA LEU A 141 4.46 10.02 2.30
C LEU A 141 4.89 10.97 1.18
N MET A 142 4.53 12.26 1.26
CA MET A 142 4.98 13.27 0.30
C MET A 142 6.50 13.52 0.38
N GLU A 143 7.06 13.53 1.58
CA GLU A 143 8.52 13.63 1.76
C GLU A 143 9.27 12.41 1.19
N LEU A 144 8.72 11.21 1.35
CA LEU A 144 9.25 10.00 0.70
C LEU A 144 9.30 10.15 -0.83
N ARG A 145 8.21 10.64 -1.44
CA ARG A 145 8.11 10.91 -2.89
C ARG A 145 9.14 11.95 -3.37
N ARG A 146 9.64 12.80 -2.45
CA ARG A 146 10.71 13.77 -2.69
C ARG A 146 12.11 13.23 -2.40
N GLY A 147 12.23 11.94 -2.00
CA GLY A 147 13.49 11.27 -1.71
C GLY A 147 13.83 11.11 -0.22
N ASN A 148 13.03 11.63 0.71
CA ASN A 148 13.25 11.44 2.16
C ASN A 148 12.71 10.08 2.64
N VAL A 149 13.31 9.01 2.17
CA VAL A 149 12.92 7.63 2.50
C VAL A 149 13.10 7.34 4.00
N THR A 150 14.22 7.78 4.57
CA THR A 150 14.54 7.55 5.99
C THR A 150 13.51 8.18 6.93
N GLY A 151 13.03 9.38 6.62
CA GLY A 151 11.99 10.06 7.40
C GLY A 151 10.69 9.26 7.43
N TYR A 152 10.26 8.77 6.28
CA TYR A 152 9.07 7.95 6.18
C TYR A 152 9.21 6.61 6.95
N ILE A 153 10.33 5.90 6.80
CA ILE A 153 10.57 4.64 7.51
C ILE A 153 10.52 4.86 9.02
N LYS A 154 11.18 5.88 9.56
CA LYS A 154 11.12 6.21 11.00
C LYS A 154 9.69 6.46 11.47
N PHE A 155 8.93 7.22 10.70
CA PHE A 155 7.52 7.49 11.02
C PHE A 155 6.70 6.19 11.02
N PHE A 156 6.86 5.34 10.00
CA PHE A 156 6.11 4.08 9.90
C PHE A 156 6.45 3.14 11.06
N LEU A 157 7.73 2.99 11.40
CA LEU A 157 8.16 2.16 12.54
C LEU A 157 7.64 2.69 13.87
N GLN A 158 7.56 4.02 14.04
CA GLN A 158 6.92 4.60 15.23
C GLN A 158 5.43 4.24 15.29
N CYS A 159 4.72 4.29 14.17
CA CYS A 159 3.33 3.83 14.10
C CYS A 159 3.19 2.34 14.49
N VAL A 160 4.14 1.48 14.08
CA VAL A 160 4.16 0.07 14.49
C VAL A 160 4.31 -0.06 16.01
N ILE A 161 5.26 0.69 16.61
CA ILE A 161 5.50 0.69 18.06
C ILE A 161 4.24 1.15 18.81
N ASP A 162 3.63 2.25 18.36
CA ASP A 162 2.45 2.82 19.01
C ASP A 162 1.26 1.86 18.90
N GLN A 163 1.07 1.21 17.74
CA GLN A 163 0.03 0.19 17.55
C GLN A 163 0.25 -1.01 18.46
N CYS A 164 1.47 -1.54 18.53
CA CYS A 164 1.80 -2.66 19.43
C CYS A 164 1.57 -2.28 20.90
N SER A 165 1.93 -1.06 21.30
CA SER A 165 1.72 -0.55 22.65
C SER A 165 0.24 -0.41 23.01
N SER A 166 -0.63 -0.21 22.03
CA SER A 166 -2.08 -0.14 22.25
C SER A 166 -2.75 -1.49 22.53
N TYR A 167 -2.04 -2.59 22.28
CA TYR A 167 -2.53 -3.96 22.53
C TYR A 167 -2.20 -4.48 23.94
N ILE A 168 -1.37 -3.76 24.68
CA ILE A 168 -0.91 -4.10 26.04
C ILE A 168 -1.72 -3.31 27.08
#